data_e0f9b89614b762196edd36b17195c866
#
_entry.id   e0f9b89614b762196edd36b17195c866
#
_cell.length_a   1.000
_cell.length_b   1.000
_cell.length_c   1.000
_cell.angle_alpha   90.00
_cell.angle_beta   90.00
_cell.angle_gamma   90.00
#
_symmetry.space_group_name_H-M   'P 1'
#
loop_
_entity.id
_entity.type
_entity.pdbx_description
1 polymer ?
#
loop_
_entity_poly.entity_id
_entity_poly.type
_entity_poly.pdbx_seq_one_letter_code
_entity_poly.pdbx_strand_id
1 'polypeptide(L)'
;MVVLAVTWIAKVGREAEVESIFSKLTEASRQEPGCVTYQVHRHKTEPRRFFIYEQYKNDAGLEAHRTAPHFIQYAKKDLPKIADRVEGQLYDPLG
;
A
#
# COMPACT_ATOMS: atom_id res chain seq x y z
N MET A 1 4.15 -13.85 11.03
CA MET A 1 4.15 -13.06 9.77
C MET A 1 2.72 -12.67 9.41
N VAL A 2 2.51 -11.43 9.03
CA VAL A 2 1.19 -10.94 8.62
C VAL A 2 1.27 -10.48 7.16
N VAL A 3 0.31 -10.89 6.34
CA VAL A 3 0.24 -10.47 4.93
C VAL A 3 -0.98 -9.58 4.73
N LEU A 4 -0.78 -8.47 4.03
CA LEU A 4 -1.85 -7.55 3.64
C LEU A 4 -1.84 -7.39 2.12
N ALA A 5 -2.99 -7.60 1.49
CA ALA A 5 -3.17 -7.42 0.05
C ALA A 5 -4.21 -6.32 -0.17
N VAL A 6 -3.82 -5.26 -0.88
CA VAL A 6 -4.66 -4.07 -1.05
C VAL A 6 -4.79 -3.72 -2.53
N THR A 7 -6.00 -3.38 -2.96
CA THR A 7 -6.25 -2.89 -4.31
C THR A 7 -6.80 -1.45 -4.27
N TRP A 8 -6.21 -0.59 -5.08
CA TRP A 8 -6.65 0.79 -5.29
C TRP A 8 -6.96 1.02 -6.77
N ILE A 9 -7.99 1.80 -7.04
CA ILE A 9 -8.32 2.23 -8.41
C ILE A 9 -8.14 3.74 -8.47
N ALA A 10 -7.24 4.20 -9.33
CA ALA A 10 -7.03 5.64 -9.54
C ALA A 10 -8.23 6.27 -10.21
N LYS A 11 -8.55 7.51 -9.86
CA LYS A 11 -9.53 8.30 -10.62
C LYS A 11 -9.01 8.57 -12.02
N VAL A 12 -9.91 8.74 -12.97
CA VAL A 12 -9.54 8.96 -14.37
C VAL A 12 -8.56 10.12 -14.51
N GLY A 13 -7.45 9.87 -15.20
CA GLY A 13 -6.43 10.88 -15.45
C GLY A 13 -5.45 11.12 -14.29
N ARG A 14 -5.59 10.39 -13.17
CA ARG A 14 -4.75 10.62 -11.99
C ARG A 14 -3.73 9.50 -11.76
N GLU A 15 -3.54 8.60 -12.73
CA GLU A 15 -2.66 7.43 -12.59
C GLU A 15 -1.22 7.81 -12.24
N ALA A 16 -0.68 8.84 -12.87
CA ALA A 16 0.70 9.27 -12.64
C ALA A 16 0.89 9.83 -11.22
N GLU A 17 -0.09 10.56 -10.70
CA GLU A 17 -0.03 11.07 -9.33
C GLU A 17 -0.12 9.95 -8.30
N VAL A 18 -1.01 8.97 -8.55
CA VAL A 18 -1.15 7.79 -7.70
C VAL A 18 0.17 7.02 -7.66
N GLU A 19 0.79 6.79 -8.81
CA GLU A 19 2.07 6.11 -8.91
C GLU A 19 3.17 6.85 -8.12
N SER A 20 3.20 8.18 -8.22
CA SER A 20 4.16 9.01 -7.49
C SER A 20 3.99 8.87 -5.97
N ILE A 21 2.76 8.87 -5.47
CA ILE A 21 2.49 8.69 -4.05
C ILE A 21 2.88 7.28 -3.61
N PHE A 22 2.59 6.26 -4.40
CA PHE A 22 3.01 4.89 -4.09
C PHE A 22 4.53 4.72 -4.05
N SER A 23 5.27 5.46 -4.89
CA SER A 23 6.73 5.46 -4.82
C SER A 23 7.23 5.97 -3.48
N LYS A 24 6.65 7.05 -2.98
CA LYS A 24 6.99 7.62 -1.68
C LYS A 24 6.63 6.67 -0.53
N LEU A 25 5.44 6.07 -0.58
CA LEU A 25 5.01 5.08 0.40
C LEU A 25 5.93 3.85 0.42
N THR A 26 6.31 3.37 -0.75
CA THR A 26 7.20 2.21 -0.88
C THR A 26 8.55 2.48 -0.22
N GLU A 27 9.16 3.61 -0.54
CA GLU A 27 10.44 3.99 0.01
C GLU A 27 10.40 4.10 1.53
N ALA A 28 9.41 4.81 2.07
CA ALA A 28 9.26 4.99 3.51
C ALA A 28 8.89 3.69 4.24
N SER A 29 7.98 2.90 3.67
CA SER A 29 7.52 1.65 4.29
C SER A 29 8.64 0.61 4.39
N ARG A 30 9.51 0.54 3.39
CA ARG A 30 10.65 -0.37 3.38
C ARG A 30 11.70 -0.04 4.46
N GLN A 31 11.68 1.16 5.01
CA GLN A 31 12.55 1.55 6.12
C GLN A 31 11.99 1.14 7.48
N GLU A 32 10.74 0.72 7.56
CA GLU A 32 10.13 0.29 8.82
C GLU A 32 10.76 -1.02 9.28
N PRO A 33 11.18 -1.11 10.57
CA PRO A 33 11.82 -2.34 11.09
C PRO A 33 10.95 -3.58 10.99
N GLY A 34 9.62 -3.43 11.07
CA GLY A 34 8.68 -4.54 10.99
C GLY A 34 8.23 -4.91 9.59
N CYS A 35 8.60 -4.13 8.58
CA CYS A 35 8.21 -4.39 7.19
C CYS A 35 9.17 -5.38 6.54
N VAL A 36 8.63 -6.50 6.07
CA VAL A 36 9.39 -7.53 5.36
C VAL A 36 9.32 -7.30 3.86
N THR A 37 8.14 -7.00 3.34
CA THR A 37 7.89 -6.77 1.91
C THR A 37 6.86 -5.68 1.76
N TYR A 38 7.12 -4.76 0.84
CA TYR A 38 6.17 -3.77 0.39
C TYR A 38 6.37 -3.59 -1.11
N GLN A 39 5.44 -4.11 -1.92
CA GLN A 39 5.57 -4.09 -3.37
C GLN A 39 4.27 -3.63 -4.01
N VAL A 40 4.35 -2.52 -4.71
CA VAL A 40 3.24 -1.98 -5.50
C VAL A 40 3.32 -2.53 -6.93
N HIS A 41 2.16 -2.90 -7.48
CA HIS A 41 2.03 -3.40 -8.84
C HIS A 41 0.99 -2.60 -9.57
N ARG A 42 1.17 -2.41 -10.88
CA ARG A 42 0.11 -1.92 -11.76
C ARG A 42 -0.45 -3.11 -12.55
N HIS A 43 -1.77 -3.16 -12.68
CA HIS A 43 -2.43 -4.16 -13.52
C HIS A 43 -1.92 -4.05 -14.96
N LYS A 44 -1.76 -5.18 -15.64
CA LYS A 44 -1.19 -5.19 -16.99
C LYS A 44 -2.04 -4.50 -18.04
N THR A 45 -3.36 -4.59 -17.92
CA THR A 45 -4.29 -4.07 -18.94
C THR A 45 -5.21 -2.97 -18.42
N GLU A 46 -5.33 -2.81 -17.10
CA GLU A 46 -6.14 -1.75 -16.48
C GLU A 46 -5.21 -0.72 -15.84
N PRO A 47 -4.88 0.39 -16.54
CA PRO A 47 -3.83 1.31 -16.07
C PRO A 47 -4.15 2.05 -14.77
N ARG A 48 -5.43 2.09 -14.36
CA ARG A 48 -5.83 2.72 -13.10
C ARG A 48 -5.83 1.76 -11.92
N ARG A 49 -5.59 0.46 -12.14
CA ARG A 49 -5.67 -0.56 -11.10
C ARG A 49 -4.29 -0.86 -10.53
N PHE A 50 -4.14 -0.68 -9.22
CA PHE A 50 -2.91 -0.92 -8.47
C PHE A 50 -3.15 -1.96 -7.40
N PHE A 51 -2.19 -2.85 -7.20
CA PHE A 51 -2.21 -3.89 -6.18
C PHE A 51 -0.96 -3.79 -5.33
N ILE A 52 -1.11 -3.80 -4.00
CA ILE A 52 0.02 -3.76 -3.08
C ILE A 52 0.07 -5.07 -2.31
N TYR A 53 1.21 -5.75 -2.36
CA TYR A 53 1.51 -6.90 -1.53
C TYR A 53 2.42 -6.44 -0.40
N GLU A 54 1.98 -6.68 0.85
CA GLU A 54 2.69 -6.22 2.03
C GLU A 54 2.87 -7.40 3.00
N GLN A 55 4.07 -7.49 3.60
CA GLN A 55 4.34 -8.44 4.67
C GLN A 55 4.98 -7.73 5.85
N TYR A 56 4.49 -8.04 7.05
CA TYR A 56 5.02 -7.53 8.31
C TYR A 56 5.43 -8.70 9.20
N LYS A 57 6.44 -8.49 10.04
CA LYS A 57 6.97 -9.55 10.92
C LYS A 57 5.90 -10.10 11.87
N ASN A 58 5.02 -9.22 12.36
CA ASN A 58 3.98 -9.53 13.33
C ASN A 58 2.92 -8.41 13.34
N ASP A 59 1.91 -8.56 14.19
CA ASP A 59 0.84 -7.56 14.32
C ASP A 59 1.38 -6.19 14.75
N ALA A 60 2.39 -6.17 15.61
CA ALA A 60 3.01 -4.91 16.05
C ALA A 60 3.66 -4.17 14.88
N GLY A 61 4.28 -4.89 13.94
CA GLY A 61 4.86 -4.30 12.72
C GLY A 61 3.81 -3.69 11.82
N LEU A 62 2.67 -4.36 11.66
CA LEU A 62 1.55 -3.84 10.90
C LEU A 62 0.96 -2.59 11.57
N GLU A 63 0.78 -2.63 12.88
CA GLU A 63 0.25 -1.48 13.62
C GLU A 63 1.20 -0.28 13.55
N ALA A 64 2.51 -0.51 13.66
CA ALA A 64 3.51 0.54 13.49
C ALA A 64 3.43 1.19 12.10
N HIS A 65 3.19 0.38 11.04
CA HIS A 65 2.97 0.89 9.69
C HIS A 65 1.74 1.80 9.63
N ARG A 66 0.61 1.36 10.19
CA ARG A 66 -0.66 2.09 10.15
C ARG A 66 -0.62 3.42 10.89
N THR A 67 0.26 3.55 11.87
CA THR A 67 0.40 4.77 12.68
C THR A 67 1.59 5.64 12.27
N ALA A 68 2.38 5.18 11.29
CA ALA A 68 3.54 5.92 10.81
C ALA A 68 3.13 7.22 10.10
N PRO A 69 3.92 8.31 10.22
CA PRO A 69 3.60 9.58 9.57
C PRO A 69 3.39 9.47 8.05
N HIS A 70 4.19 8.66 7.37
CA HIS A 70 4.07 8.47 5.91
C HIS A 70 2.74 7.79 5.54
N PHE A 71 2.28 6.81 6.33
CA PHE A 71 0.99 6.18 6.09
C PHE A 71 -0.15 7.19 6.26
N ILE A 72 -0.12 7.97 7.34
CA ILE A 72 -1.16 8.96 7.61
C ILE A 72 -1.20 10.02 6.50
N GLN A 73 -0.05 10.50 6.06
CA GLN A 73 0.03 11.52 5.02
C GLN A 73 -0.40 10.97 3.65
N TYR A 74 0.19 9.88 3.22
CA TYR A 74 0.01 9.38 1.85
C TYR A 74 -1.20 8.47 1.68
N ALA A 75 -1.39 7.51 2.57
CA ALA A 75 -2.47 6.54 2.44
C ALA A 75 -3.81 7.03 2.97
N LYS A 76 -3.81 7.83 4.04
CA LYS A 76 -5.06 8.34 4.63
C LYS A 76 -5.51 9.68 4.11
N LYS A 77 -4.57 10.58 3.76
CA LYS A 77 -4.90 11.93 3.31
C LYS A 77 -4.82 12.12 1.81
N ASP A 78 -3.68 11.79 1.21
CA ASP A 78 -3.43 12.11 -0.19
C ASP A 78 -4.10 11.15 -1.18
N LEU A 79 -3.91 9.83 -1.02
CA LEU A 79 -4.47 8.84 -1.93
C LEU A 79 -5.99 8.89 -2.05
N PRO A 80 -6.78 9.02 -0.96
CA PRO A 80 -8.23 9.05 -1.08
C PRO A 80 -8.79 10.21 -1.92
N LYS A 81 -8.00 11.23 -2.16
CA LYS A 81 -8.40 12.35 -3.03
C LYS A 81 -8.34 11.99 -4.51
N ILE A 82 -7.49 11.03 -4.89
CA ILE A 82 -7.20 10.70 -6.29
C ILE A 82 -7.38 9.22 -6.62
N ALA A 83 -7.74 8.39 -5.65
CA ALA A 83 -7.94 6.96 -5.84
C ALA A 83 -8.94 6.42 -4.80
N ASP A 84 -9.52 5.26 -5.12
CA ASP A 84 -10.42 4.55 -4.22
C ASP A 84 -9.79 3.23 -3.80
N ARG A 85 -9.76 2.98 -2.48
CA ARG A 85 -9.36 1.70 -1.94
C ARG A 85 -10.54 0.75 -2.02
N VAL A 86 -10.47 -0.18 -2.96
CA VAL A 86 -11.62 -1.06 -3.26
C VAL A 86 -11.53 -2.40 -2.53
N GLU A 87 -10.34 -2.82 -2.10
CA GLU A 87 -10.15 -4.05 -1.37
C GLU A 87 -8.93 -3.96 -0.46
N GLY A 88 -9.03 -4.56 0.73
CA GLY A 88 -7.93 -4.75 1.66
C GLY A 88 -8.18 -6.01 2.47
N GLN A 89 -7.33 -7.04 2.32
CA GLN A 89 -7.48 -8.33 2.96
C GLN A 89 -6.22 -8.72 3.73
N LEU A 90 -6.43 -9.27 4.92
CA LEU A 90 -5.35 -9.82 5.74
C LEU A 90 -5.28 -11.33 5.54
N TYR A 91 -4.06 -11.85 5.49
CA TYR A 91 -3.81 -13.28 5.30
C TYR A 91 -2.74 -13.76 6.27
N ASP A 92 -2.83 -15.03 6.62
CA ASP A 92 -1.77 -15.74 7.33
C ASP A 92 -1.01 -16.60 6.31
N PRO A 93 0.31 -16.46 6.20
CA PRO A 93 1.07 -17.33 5.28
C PRO A 93 1.06 -18.77 5.77
N LEU A 94 0.95 -19.71 4.84
CA LEU A 94 0.96 -21.14 5.12
C LEU A 94 2.31 -21.74 4.71
N GLY A 95 3.23 -21.77 5.60
CA GLY A 95 4.56 -22.35 5.33
C GLY A 95 5.70 -21.38 5.17
#